data_2518e4365854ab7f0a8f9fa12068a40e
#
_entry.id   2518e4365854ab7f0a8f9fa12068a40e
#
_cell.length_a   1.000
_cell.length_b   1.000
_cell.length_c   1.000
_cell.angle_alpha   90.00
_cell.angle_beta   90.00
_cell.angle_gamma   90.00
#
_symmetry.space_group_name_H-M   'P 1'
#
loop_
_entity.id
_entity.type
_entity.pdbx_description
1 polymer ?
#
loop_
_entity_poly.entity_id
_entity_poly.type
_entity_poly.pdbx_seq_one_letter_code
_entity_poly.pdbx_strand_id
1 'polypeptide(L)'
;MPQLLFVDACVRGAESRSRMLAERFLSSYAAANPDAAILHRNLMRDRLEPQYPEVLACRDALAAAGKLDDPLFADAWQFARADRIVLAAPFWELSFPAILKIYLERVSMRDITFGYEESGLVGRCRAEKLLLVTTRGGDYSLP
;
A
#
# COMPACT_ATOMS: atom_id res chain seq x y z
N MET A 1 -11.85 -9.56 -13.93
CA MET A 1 -11.77 -8.07 -13.94
C MET A 1 -10.50 -7.65 -13.23
N PRO A 2 -9.57 -7.03 -13.93
CA PRO A 2 -8.33 -6.59 -13.31
C PRO A 2 -8.58 -5.54 -12.22
N GLN A 3 -7.86 -5.65 -11.11
CA GLN A 3 -7.96 -4.71 -10.00
C GLN A 3 -6.66 -3.92 -9.86
N LEU A 4 -6.78 -2.59 -9.93
CA LEU A 4 -5.71 -1.68 -9.54
C LEU A 4 -6.00 -1.14 -8.14
N LEU A 5 -5.05 -1.30 -7.23
CA LEU A 5 -5.11 -0.72 -5.89
C LEU A 5 -4.33 0.61 -5.89
N PHE A 6 -5.04 1.70 -5.64
CA PHE A 6 -4.44 3.00 -5.42
C PHE A 6 -4.35 3.29 -3.92
N VAL A 7 -3.13 3.32 -3.40
CA VAL A 7 -2.83 3.65 -2.00
C VAL A 7 -2.40 5.12 -1.94
N ASP A 8 -3.24 5.93 -1.34
CA ASP A 8 -3.08 7.36 -1.24
C ASP A 8 -2.57 7.73 0.16
N ALA A 9 -1.27 8.05 0.24
CA ALA A 9 -0.60 8.54 1.44
C ALA A 9 -0.29 10.04 1.33
N CYS A 10 -1.05 10.77 0.51
CA CYS A 10 -0.87 12.19 0.25
C CYS A 10 -1.56 13.02 1.33
N VAL A 11 -0.85 13.33 2.40
CA VAL A 11 -1.38 13.96 3.63
C VAL A 11 -2.03 15.32 3.36
N ARG A 12 -1.56 16.07 2.36
CA ARG A 12 -2.15 17.38 1.98
C ARG A 12 -3.44 17.26 1.18
N GLY A 13 -3.89 16.05 0.87
CA GLY A 13 -5.14 15.81 0.15
C GLY A 13 -5.17 16.49 -1.22
N ALA A 14 -6.18 17.31 -1.46
CA ALA A 14 -6.38 17.99 -2.75
C ALA A 14 -5.22 18.92 -3.16
N GLU A 15 -4.41 19.40 -2.21
CA GLU A 15 -3.25 20.25 -2.47
C GLU A 15 -1.97 19.43 -2.77
N SER A 16 -2.02 18.12 -2.66
CA SER A 16 -0.88 17.25 -2.91
C SER A 16 -0.53 17.17 -4.39
N ARG A 17 0.71 17.49 -4.73
CA ARG A 17 1.24 17.32 -6.08
C ARG A 17 1.39 15.85 -6.46
N SER A 18 1.82 15.01 -5.52
CA SER A 18 1.93 13.56 -5.73
C SER A 18 0.56 12.95 -6.06
N ARG A 19 -0.48 13.36 -5.33
CA ARG A 19 -1.84 12.90 -5.60
C ARG A 19 -2.34 13.35 -6.97
N MET A 20 -2.08 14.60 -7.34
CA MET A 20 -2.47 15.14 -8.65
C MET A 20 -1.86 14.34 -9.80
N LEU A 21 -0.57 13.99 -9.70
CA LEU A 21 0.11 13.16 -10.68
C LEU A 21 -0.45 11.73 -10.73
N ALA A 22 -0.70 11.14 -9.57
CA ALA A 22 -1.30 9.81 -9.47
C ALA A 22 -2.69 9.77 -10.08
N GLU A 23 -3.55 10.74 -9.78
CA GLU A 23 -4.90 10.85 -10.34
C GLU A 23 -4.89 11.00 -11.86
N ARG A 24 -3.94 11.75 -12.40
CA ARG A 24 -3.76 11.86 -13.84
C ARG A 24 -3.36 10.53 -14.49
N PHE A 25 -2.45 9.80 -13.87
CA PHE A 25 -2.11 8.44 -14.30
C PHE A 25 -3.33 7.52 -14.25
N LEU A 26 -4.08 7.54 -13.14
CA LEU A 26 -5.27 6.70 -12.95
C LEU A 26 -6.35 6.99 -13.99
N SER A 27 -6.56 8.25 -14.34
CA SER A 27 -7.51 8.63 -15.40
C SER A 27 -7.10 8.06 -16.76
N SER A 28 -5.82 8.15 -17.11
CA SER A 28 -5.29 7.55 -18.33
C SER A 28 -5.36 6.03 -18.31
N TYR A 29 -5.07 5.43 -17.16
CA TYR A 29 -5.17 3.98 -16.99
C TYR A 29 -6.61 3.48 -17.17
N ALA A 30 -7.58 4.16 -16.54
CA ALA A 30 -8.99 3.81 -16.65
C ALA A 30 -9.50 3.91 -18.10
N ALA A 31 -9.08 4.96 -18.82
CA ALA A 31 -9.43 5.11 -20.23
C ALA A 31 -8.87 3.98 -21.12
N ALA A 32 -7.65 3.52 -20.82
CA ALA A 32 -7.01 2.43 -21.54
C ALA A 32 -7.48 1.02 -21.10
N ASN A 33 -8.08 0.92 -19.93
CA ASN A 33 -8.53 -0.34 -19.33
C ASN A 33 -9.95 -0.20 -18.78
N PRO A 34 -10.98 -0.09 -19.64
CA PRO A 34 -12.34 0.22 -19.20
C PRO A 34 -12.95 -0.86 -18.31
N ASP A 35 -12.45 -2.10 -18.38
CA ASP A 35 -12.93 -3.21 -17.56
C ASP A 35 -12.18 -3.33 -16.21
N ALA A 36 -11.18 -2.49 -15.96
CA ALA A 36 -10.43 -2.52 -14.71
C ALA A 36 -11.16 -1.81 -13.58
N ALA A 37 -11.16 -2.41 -12.40
CA ALA A 37 -11.63 -1.76 -11.18
C ALA A 37 -10.46 -1.03 -10.51
N ILE A 38 -10.68 0.21 -10.10
CA ILE A 38 -9.73 0.99 -9.30
C ILE A 38 -10.26 1.09 -7.88
N LEU A 39 -9.52 0.52 -6.93
CA LEU A 39 -9.80 0.60 -5.51
C LEU A 39 -8.94 1.71 -4.91
N HIS A 40 -9.57 2.73 -4.36
CA HIS A 40 -8.88 3.86 -3.73
C HIS A 40 -8.82 3.67 -2.21
N ARG A 41 -7.61 3.46 -1.68
CA ARG A 41 -7.32 3.46 -0.23
C ARG A 41 -6.74 4.81 0.16
N ASN A 42 -7.57 5.66 0.73
CA ASN A 42 -7.14 6.94 1.27
C ASN A 42 -6.78 6.77 2.75
N LEU A 43 -5.48 6.71 3.05
CA LEU A 43 -4.98 6.39 4.38
C LEU A 43 -5.32 7.45 5.43
N MET A 44 -5.47 8.72 5.03
CA MET A 44 -5.86 9.79 5.94
C MET A 44 -7.32 9.69 6.34
N ARG A 45 -8.21 9.41 5.37
CA ARG A 45 -9.64 9.18 5.65
C ARG A 45 -9.84 7.99 6.55
N ASP A 46 -9.06 6.93 6.33
CA ASP A 46 -9.16 5.69 7.10
C ASP A 46 -8.51 5.81 8.49
N ARG A 47 -7.76 6.88 8.74
CA ARG A 47 -7.13 7.20 10.03
C ARG A 47 -6.39 6.01 10.63
N LEU A 48 -5.52 5.41 9.84
CA LEU A 48 -4.73 4.27 10.28
C LEU A 48 -3.88 4.63 11.50
N GLU A 49 -3.87 3.72 12.47
CA GLU A 49 -3.06 3.85 13.66
C GLU A 49 -1.87 2.88 13.63
N PRO A 50 -0.77 3.21 14.32
CA PRO A 50 0.32 2.28 14.52
C PRO A 50 -0.14 0.96 15.14
N GLN A 51 0.58 -0.10 14.89
CA GLN A 51 0.31 -1.39 15.51
C GLN A 51 0.85 -1.39 16.95
N TYR A 52 0.05 -0.90 17.89
CA TYR A 52 0.36 -0.93 19.30
C TYR A 52 0.44 -2.38 19.83
N PRO A 53 1.08 -2.61 21.00
CA PRO A 53 1.34 -3.96 21.51
C PRO A 53 0.12 -4.89 21.56
N GLU A 54 -1.04 -4.37 21.93
CA GLU A 54 -2.28 -5.16 21.99
C GLU A 54 -2.77 -5.59 20.59
N VAL A 55 -2.58 -4.77 19.58
CA VAL A 55 -2.92 -5.12 18.19
C VAL A 55 -1.95 -6.18 17.68
N LEU A 56 -0.66 -6.05 17.95
CA LEU A 56 0.34 -7.04 17.58
C LEU A 56 0.07 -8.37 18.24
N ALA A 57 -0.25 -8.38 19.54
CA ALA A 57 -0.57 -9.61 20.26
C ALA A 57 -1.79 -10.34 19.66
N CYS A 58 -2.82 -9.59 19.30
CA CYS A 58 -4.00 -10.13 18.61
C CYS A 58 -3.64 -10.72 17.23
N ARG A 59 -2.86 -9.98 16.45
CA ARG A 59 -2.36 -10.39 15.13
C ARG A 59 -1.56 -11.70 15.23
N ASP A 60 -0.63 -11.78 16.18
CA ASP A 60 0.21 -12.95 16.38
C ASP A 60 -0.61 -14.18 16.80
N ALA A 61 -1.59 -13.98 17.69
CA ALA A 61 -2.48 -15.06 18.13
C ALA A 61 -3.34 -15.61 16.98
N LEU A 62 -3.90 -14.73 16.15
CA LEU A 62 -4.69 -15.12 14.97
C LEU A 62 -3.83 -15.86 13.96
N ALA A 63 -2.64 -15.36 13.67
CA ALA A 63 -1.69 -16.00 12.76
C ALA A 63 -1.27 -17.39 13.26
N ALA A 64 -0.94 -17.52 14.54
CA ALA A 64 -0.59 -18.81 15.16
C ALA A 64 -1.74 -19.82 15.12
N ALA A 65 -2.99 -19.34 15.18
CA ALA A 65 -4.18 -20.18 15.06
C ALA A 65 -4.58 -20.49 13.61
N GLY A 66 -3.83 -19.98 12.62
CA GLY A 66 -4.15 -20.15 11.20
C GLY A 66 -5.37 -19.36 10.71
N LYS A 67 -5.84 -18.37 11.49
CA LYS A 67 -7.02 -17.56 11.19
C LYS A 67 -6.66 -16.34 10.31
N LEU A 68 -6.09 -16.59 9.14
CA LEU A 68 -5.65 -15.54 8.23
C LEU A 68 -6.80 -14.86 7.46
N ASP A 69 -8.00 -15.38 7.57
CA ASP A 69 -9.25 -14.81 7.03
C ASP A 69 -9.91 -13.77 7.95
N ASP A 70 -9.34 -13.55 9.13
CA ASP A 70 -9.85 -12.54 10.07
C ASP A 70 -9.78 -11.13 9.45
N PRO A 71 -10.80 -10.27 9.70
CA PRO A 71 -10.83 -8.89 9.20
C PRO A 71 -9.59 -8.05 9.53
N LEU A 72 -8.84 -8.40 10.57
CA LEU A 72 -7.58 -7.74 10.92
C LEU A 72 -6.56 -7.79 9.77
N PHE A 73 -6.64 -8.80 8.91
CA PHE A 73 -5.75 -9.00 7.77
C PHE A 73 -6.32 -8.49 6.44
N ALA A 74 -7.45 -7.79 6.45
CA ALA A 74 -8.12 -7.33 5.24
C ALA A 74 -7.22 -6.47 4.35
N ASP A 75 -6.41 -5.59 4.95
CA ASP A 75 -5.47 -4.73 4.21
C ASP A 75 -4.40 -5.56 3.50
N ALA A 76 -3.85 -6.57 4.17
CA ALA A 76 -2.85 -7.46 3.60
C ALA A 76 -3.43 -8.26 2.42
N TRP A 77 -4.63 -8.78 2.55
CA TRP A 77 -5.30 -9.48 1.46
C TRP A 77 -5.64 -8.58 0.29
N GLN A 78 -6.11 -7.36 0.56
CA GLN A 78 -6.39 -6.38 -0.51
C GLN A 78 -5.11 -6.10 -1.32
N PHE A 79 -4.00 -5.87 -0.62
CA PHE A 79 -2.70 -5.63 -1.25
C PHE A 79 -2.22 -6.85 -2.04
N ALA A 80 -2.29 -8.05 -1.43
CA ALA A 80 -1.81 -9.28 -2.05
C ALA A 80 -2.59 -9.67 -3.32
N ARG A 81 -3.88 -9.35 -3.38
CA ARG A 81 -4.78 -9.73 -4.48
C ARG A 81 -4.86 -8.71 -5.62
N ALA A 82 -4.32 -7.51 -5.45
CA ALA A 82 -4.31 -6.50 -6.49
C ALA A 82 -3.47 -6.96 -7.69
N ASP A 83 -3.94 -6.69 -8.91
CA ASP A 83 -3.20 -7.00 -10.14
C ASP A 83 -2.15 -5.94 -10.47
N ARG A 84 -2.42 -4.70 -10.04
CA ARG A 84 -1.52 -3.54 -10.17
C ARG A 84 -1.64 -2.69 -8.92
N ILE A 85 -0.55 -2.03 -8.54
CA ILE A 85 -0.53 -1.17 -7.36
C ILE A 85 0.06 0.19 -7.74
N VAL A 86 -0.61 1.25 -7.29
CA VAL A 86 -0.10 2.63 -7.34
C VAL A 86 0.00 3.13 -5.92
N LEU A 87 1.20 3.54 -5.50
CA LEU A 87 1.43 4.23 -4.23
C LEU A 87 1.71 5.70 -4.53
N ALA A 88 0.99 6.61 -3.91
CA ALA A 88 1.27 8.03 -4.00
C ALA A 88 1.59 8.59 -2.62
N ALA A 89 2.74 9.23 -2.50
CA ALA A 89 3.22 9.81 -1.25
C ALA A 89 4.22 10.94 -1.52
N PRO A 90 4.15 12.06 -0.78
CA PRO A 90 5.19 13.08 -0.86
C PRO A 90 6.51 12.57 -0.25
N PHE A 91 7.62 13.14 -0.71
CA PHE A 91 8.93 12.90 -0.12
C PHE A 91 9.13 13.86 1.06
N TRP A 92 9.04 13.33 2.28
CA TRP A 92 9.13 14.09 3.53
C TRP A 92 10.23 13.53 4.42
N GLU A 93 10.99 14.43 5.04
CA GLU A 93 12.04 14.07 5.99
C GLU A 93 12.99 12.99 5.45
N LEU A 94 13.41 13.14 4.20
CA LEU A 94 14.25 12.18 3.45
C LEU A 94 13.61 10.78 3.30
N SER A 95 12.29 10.68 3.41
CA SER A 95 11.54 9.44 3.33
C SER A 95 10.11 9.72 2.85
N PHE A 96 9.12 9.12 3.49
CA PHE A 96 7.70 9.26 3.21
C PHE A 96 6.93 9.60 4.48
N PRO A 97 5.68 10.08 4.38
CA PRO A 97 4.86 10.32 5.55
C PRO A 97 4.71 9.05 6.41
N ALA A 98 4.66 9.23 7.73
CA ALA A 98 4.53 8.13 8.69
C ALA A 98 3.33 7.21 8.38
N ILE A 99 2.24 7.78 7.87
CA ILE A 99 1.03 7.00 7.52
C ILE A 99 1.30 5.92 6.47
N LEU A 100 2.22 6.15 5.53
CA LEU A 100 2.61 5.13 4.56
C LEU A 100 3.35 3.98 5.25
N LYS A 101 4.26 4.27 6.18
CA LYS A 101 4.97 3.24 6.93
C LYS A 101 4.02 2.40 7.78
N ILE A 102 3.06 3.04 8.43
CA ILE A 102 1.99 2.36 9.17
C ILE A 102 1.24 1.38 8.27
N TYR A 103 0.86 1.83 7.08
CA TYR A 103 0.20 0.97 6.09
C TYR A 103 1.09 -0.21 5.66
N LEU A 104 2.36 0.04 5.35
CA LEU A 104 3.30 -1.01 4.94
C LEU A 104 3.48 -2.06 6.04
N GLU A 105 3.52 -1.66 7.30
CA GLU A 105 3.57 -2.60 8.42
C GLU A 105 2.30 -3.45 8.53
N ARG A 106 1.14 -2.88 8.24
CA ARG A 106 -0.13 -3.61 8.24
C ARG A 106 -0.23 -4.63 7.12
N VAL A 107 0.25 -4.31 5.93
CA VAL A 107 0.18 -5.22 4.77
C VAL A 107 1.32 -6.23 4.73
N SER A 108 2.42 -5.99 5.44
CA SER A 108 3.54 -6.94 5.54
C SER A 108 3.16 -8.08 6.47
N MET A 109 2.49 -9.08 5.92
CA MET A 109 1.98 -10.22 6.68
C MET A 109 2.49 -11.54 6.10
N ARG A 110 3.17 -12.31 6.95
CA ARG A 110 3.62 -13.66 6.58
C ARG A 110 2.43 -14.52 6.17
N ASP A 111 2.64 -15.30 5.13
CA ASP A 111 1.67 -16.21 4.52
C ASP A 111 0.49 -15.52 3.79
N ILE A 112 0.54 -14.17 3.69
CA ILE A 112 -0.39 -13.38 2.87
C ILE A 112 0.36 -12.62 1.77
N THR A 113 1.23 -11.67 2.13
CA THR A 113 1.99 -10.87 1.18
C THR A 113 3.39 -11.40 0.90
N PHE A 114 3.92 -12.17 1.82
CA PHE A 114 5.21 -12.86 1.68
C PHE A 114 5.21 -14.17 2.44
N GLY A 115 6.24 -14.98 2.23
CA GLY A 115 6.43 -16.23 2.95
C GLY A 115 7.87 -16.68 2.89
N TYR A 116 8.13 -17.84 3.50
CA TYR A 116 9.44 -18.48 3.46
C TYR A 116 9.31 -19.85 2.78
N GLU A 117 10.24 -20.12 1.89
CA GLU A 117 10.42 -21.39 1.22
C GLU A 117 11.87 -21.86 1.42
N GLU A 118 12.24 -23.03 0.89
CA GLU A 118 13.62 -23.51 0.96
C GLU A 118 14.63 -22.53 0.35
N SER A 119 14.20 -21.78 -0.68
CA SER A 119 15.01 -20.73 -1.33
C SER A 119 15.14 -19.46 -0.51
N GLY A 120 14.44 -19.32 0.62
CA GLY A 120 14.40 -18.15 1.48
C GLY A 120 13.09 -17.36 1.39
N LEU A 121 13.17 -16.06 1.55
CA LEU A 121 12.03 -15.16 1.51
C LEU A 121 11.45 -15.05 0.09
N VAL A 122 10.14 -15.24 -0.04
CA VAL A 122 9.41 -15.14 -1.31
C VAL A 122 8.23 -14.19 -1.18
N GLY A 123 7.97 -13.39 -2.23
CA GLY A 123 6.76 -12.57 -2.34
C GLY A 123 5.56 -13.42 -2.72
N ARG A 124 4.39 -13.06 -2.21
CA ARG A 124 3.12 -13.73 -2.51
C ARG A 124 2.07 -12.81 -3.09
N CYS A 125 2.44 -11.57 -3.38
CA CYS A 125 1.54 -10.61 -4.01
C CYS A 125 1.34 -10.96 -5.49
N ARG A 126 0.12 -10.77 -5.95
CA ARG A 126 -0.27 -11.02 -7.34
C ARG A 126 0.22 -9.94 -8.30
N ALA A 127 0.39 -8.71 -7.80
CA ALA A 127 0.78 -7.57 -8.61
C ALA A 127 2.15 -7.78 -9.27
N GLU A 128 2.19 -7.71 -10.59
CA GLU A 128 3.42 -7.79 -11.38
C GLU A 128 4.16 -6.45 -11.42
N LYS A 129 3.42 -5.34 -11.20
CA LYS A 129 3.97 -3.98 -11.27
C LYS A 129 3.41 -3.13 -10.15
N LEU A 130 4.30 -2.33 -9.56
CA LEU A 130 3.98 -1.29 -8.61
C LEU A 130 4.55 0.03 -9.12
N LEU A 131 3.72 1.07 -9.18
CA LEU A 131 4.14 2.44 -9.50
C LEU A 131 4.17 3.25 -8.21
N LEU A 132 5.32 3.82 -7.89
CA LEU A 132 5.46 4.81 -6.83
C LEU A 132 5.45 6.21 -7.45
N VAL A 133 4.48 7.02 -7.06
CA VAL A 133 4.38 8.44 -7.43
C VAL A 133 4.77 9.28 -6.23
N THR A 134 5.85 10.02 -6.37
CA THR A 134 6.35 10.89 -5.29
C THR A 134 6.83 12.22 -5.86
N THR A 135 6.73 13.26 -5.06
CA THR A 135 7.24 14.60 -5.38
C THR A 135 8.04 15.14 -4.21
N ARG A 136 9.01 15.97 -4.50
CA ARG A 136 9.88 16.62 -3.51
C ARG A 136 10.10 18.09 -3.86
N GLY A 137 10.40 18.90 -2.84
CA GLY A 137 10.55 20.34 -2.99
C GLY A 137 11.93 20.80 -3.46
N GLY A 138 12.90 19.89 -3.58
CA GLY A 138 14.27 20.22 -3.95
C GLY A 138 15.00 19.11 -4.68
N ASP A 139 16.19 19.42 -5.17
CA ASP A 139 17.12 18.45 -5.72
C ASP A 139 18.02 17.92 -4.59
N TYR A 140 17.96 16.62 -4.37
CA TYR A 140 18.77 15.92 -3.37
C TYR A 140 19.88 15.09 -4.00
N SER A 141 20.17 15.32 -5.29
CA SER A 141 21.33 14.72 -5.91
C SER A 141 22.59 15.24 -5.21
N LEU A 142 23.54 14.35 -4.96
CA LEU A 142 24.83 14.75 -4.39
C LEU A 142 25.58 15.65 -5.39
N PRO A 143 26.32 16.64 -4.89
CA PRO A 143 27.15 17.49 -5.73
C PRO A 143 28.24 16.69 -6.42
#